data_1fe99467b7f7275ac2e8df778a4304bd
#
_entry.id   1fe99467b7f7275ac2e8df778a4304bd
#
_cell.length_a   1.000
_cell.length_b   1.000
_cell.length_c   1.000
_cell.angle_alpha   90.00
_cell.angle_beta   90.00
_cell.angle_gamma   90.00
#
_symmetry.space_group_name_H-M   'P 1'
#
loop_
_entity.id
_entity.type
_entity.pdbx_description
1 polymer ?
#
loop_
_entity_poly.entity_id
_entity_poly.type
_entity_poly.pdbx_seq_one_letter_code
_entity_poly.pdbx_strand_id
1 'polypeptide(L)'
;MKLNLPFIMNWTNTEQALLEIGALSTEQARQFTSKAVSYTVDNLELTIDLPGYYDYIVKGRGPGKMPPKVAIDNWIEVKHIVPRLDTTVAQLSYLIRRKISRFGTDGKPEADLTLTQYRDKLYLAVLKDLQIGLIFNVK
;
A
#
# COMPACT_ATOMS: atom_id res chain seq x y z
N MET A 1 -1.51 -38.48 -24.96
CA MET A 1 -1.67 -38.86 -23.56
C MET A 1 -2.26 -37.69 -22.76
N LYS A 2 -3.48 -37.85 -22.31
CA LYS A 2 -4.10 -36.85 -21.48
C LYS A 2 -3.60 -37.03 -20.05
N LEU A 3 -2.85 -36.06 -19.54
CA LEU A 3 -2.56 -35.97 -18.12
C LEU A 3 -3.85 -35.56 -17.40
N ASN A 4 -4.61 -36.55 -16.97
CA ASN A 4 -5.66 -36.33 -16.01
C ASN A 4 -5.01 -36.14 -14.63
N LEU A 5 -4.88 -34.90 -14.23
CA LEU A 5 -4.50 -34.58 -12.85
C LEU A 5 -5.77 -34.66 -12.00
N PRO A 6 -6.00 -35.79 -11.28
CA PRO A 6 -7.26 -35.98 -10.55
C PRO A 6 -7.33 -35.24 -9.24
N PHE A 7 -6.34 -34.42 -8.93
CA PHE A 7 -6.34 -33.61 -7.71
C PHE A 7 -6.46 -32.13 -8.04
N ILE A 8 -7.23 -31.45 -7.24
CA ILE A 8 -7.28 -29.98 -7.25
C ILE A 8 -6.10 -29.51 -6.42
N MET A 9 -5.22 -28.71 -7.03
CA MET A 9 -4.08 -28.10 -6.35
C MET A 9 -4.61 -27.25 -5.17
N ASN A 10 -4.18 -27.56 -3.96
CA ASN A 10 -4.53 -26.77 -2.78
C ASN A 10 -3.48 -25.67 -2.59
N TRP A 11 -3.89 -24.44 -2.79
CA TRP A 11 -3.03 -23.25 -2.67
C TRP A 11 -3.11 -22.58 -1.30
N THR A 12 -3.39 -23.34 -0.24
CA THR A 12 -3.60 -22.80 1.11
C THR A 12 -2.39 -22.02 1.62
N ASN A 13 -1.18 -22.55 1.45
CA ASN A 13 0.04 -21.87 1.89
C ASN A 13 0.29 -20.60 1.10
N THR A 14 0.06 -20.64 -0.21
CA THR A 14 0.21 -19.47 -1.09
C THR A 14 -0.81 -18.38 -0.75
N GLU A 15 -2.08 -18.75 -0.54
CA GLU A 15 -3.12 -17.80 -0.10
C GLU A 15 -2.77 -17.17 1.24
N GLN A 16 -2.33 -17.97 2.19
CA GLN A 16 -1.91 -17.47 3.50
C GLN A 16 -0.74 -16.50 3.41
N ALA A 17 0.24 -16.79 2.56
CA ALA A 17 1.36 -15.89 2.31
C ALA A 17 0.90 -14.58 1.69
N LEU A 18 -0.01 -14.61 0.73
CA LEU A 18 -0.57 -13.40 0.12
C LEU A 18 -1.34 -12.55 1.14
N LEU A 19 -2.12 -13.18 2.01
CA LEU A 19 -2.83 -12.48 3.09
C LEU A 19 -1.84 -11.79 4.06
N GLU A 20 -0.78 -12.48 4.45
CA GLU A 20 0.25 -11.91 5.33
C GLU A 20 0.99 -10.75 4.65
N ILE A 21 1.35 -10.90 3.39
CA ILE A 21 2.00 -9.83 2.60
C ILE A 21 1.07 -8.61 2.49
N GLY A 22 -0.21 -8.84 2.22
CA GLY A 22 -1.22 -7.79 2.17
C GLY A 22 -1.34 -7.03 3.49
N ALA A 23 -1.40 -7.75 4.62
CA ALA A 23 -1.47 -7.16 5.95
C ALA A 23 -0.22 -6.32 6.27
N LEU A 24 0.97 -6.83 6.00
CA LEU A 24 2.23 -6.13 6.25
C LEU A 24 2.36 -4.88 5.36
N SER A 25 1.98 -4.99 4.09
CA SER A 25 2.06 -3.89 3.14
C SER A 25 1.09 -2.76 3.49
N THR A 26 -0.14 -3.09 3.89
CA THR A 26 -1.12 -2.10 4.32
C THR A 26 -0.71 -1.41 5.62
N GLU A 27 -0.12 -2.15 6.56
CA GLU A 27 0.43 -1.58 7.79
C GLU A 27 1.55 -0.58 7.47
N GLN A 28 2.46 -0.93 6.58
CA GLN A 28 3.52 -0.03 6.12
C GLN A 28 2.94 1.23 5.48
N ALA A 29 1.96 1.08 4.60
CA ALA A 29 1.32 2.22 3.94
C ALA A 29 0.60 3.15 4.92
N ARG A 30 -0.02 2.61 5.96
CA ARG A 30 -0.72 3.41 6.99
C ARG A 30 0.18 4.35 7.77
N GLN A 31 1.48 4.11 7.78
CA GLN A 31 2.43 5.03 8.40
C GLN A 31 2.55 6.36 7.64
N PHE A 32 2.21 6.36 6.36
CA PHE A 32 2.39 7.50 5.46
C PHE A 32 1.08 8.17 5.03
N THR A 33 -0.05 7.51 5.24
CA THR A 33 -1.35 8.06 4.86
C THR A 33 -2.38 7.85 5.96
N SER A 34 -3.25 8.83 6.10
CA SER A 34 -4.38 8.77 7.03
C SER A 34 -5.64 8.16 6.41
N LYS A 35 -5.69 8.05 5.09
CA LYS A 35 -6.81 7.38 4.43
C LYS A 35 -6.74 5.88 4.62
N ALA A 36 -7.91 5.25 4.59
CA ALA A 36 -8.02 3.81 4.66
C ALA A 36 -7.23 3.16 3.52
N VAL A 37 -6.35 2.25 3.90
CA VAL A 37 -5.64 1.37 2.97
C VAL A 37 -6.18 -0.03 3.20
N SER A 38 -6.56 -0.70 2.14
CA SER A 38 -7.11 -2.05 2.21
C SER A 38 -6.38 -2.97 1.24
N TYR A 39 -6.57 -4.27 1.45
CA TYR A 39 -6.07 -5.28 0.54
C TYR A 39 -7.11 -6.38 0.37
N THR A 40 -7.08 -7.02 -0.78
CA THR A 40 -7.91 -8.18 -1.07
C THR A 40 -7.06 -9.27 -1.71
N VAL A 41 -7.37 -10.52 -1.41
CA VAL A 41 -6.76 -11.68 -2.04
C VAL A 41 -7.89 -12.50 -2.67
N ASP A 42 -7.84 -12.67 -3.98
CA ASP A 42 -8.81 -13.42 -4.74
C ASP A 42 -8.11 -14.11 -5.92
N ASN A 43 -8.42 -15.38 -6.15
CA ASN A 43 -7.80 -16.17 -7.22
C ASN A 43 -6.26 -16.10 -7.26
N LEU A 44 -5.61 -16.18 -6.11
CA LEU A 44 -4.16 -16.06 -5.94
C LEU A 44 -3.59 -14.71 -6.41
N GLU A 45 -4.40 -13.69 -6.37
CA GLU A 45 -4.01 -12.32 -6.70
C GLU A 45 -4.19 -11.43 -5.48
N LEU A 46 -3.12 -10.74 -5.12
CA LEU A 46 -3.13 -9.73 -4.06
C LEU A 46 -3.32 -8.35 -4.69
N THR A 47 -4.38 -7.68 -4.28
CA THR A 47 -4.64 -6.28 -4.68
C THR A 47 -4.56 -5.39 -3.45
N ILE A 48 -3.76 -4.35 -3.52
CA ILE A 48 -3.64 -3.35 -2.46
C ILE A 48 -4.23 -2.04 -2.97
N ASP A 49 -5.27 -1.56 -2.28
CA ASP A 49 -5.91 -0.29 -2.60
C ASP A 49 -5.24 0.84 -1.85
N LEU A 50 -4.59 1.71 -2.59
CA LEU A 50 -3.94 2.90 -2.09
C LEU A 50 -4.70 4.16 -2.54
N PRO A 51 -4.65 5.25 -1.74
CA PRO A 51 -5.20 6.52 -2.20
C PRO A 51 -4.52 6.98 -3.50
N GLY A 52 -5.27 7.62 -4.40
CA GLY A 52 -4.73 8.08 -5.68
C GLY A 52 -3.56 9.07 -5.58
N TYR A 53 -3.40 9.73 -4.43
CA TYR A 53 -2.28 10.63 -4.18
C TYR A 53 -1.04 9.94 -3.62
N TYR A 54 -1.07 8.61 -3.41
CA TYR A 54 0.04 7.87 -2.77
C TYR A 54 1.35 7.99 -3.56
N ASP A 55 1.28 8.06 -4.87
CA ASP A 55 2.45 8.27 -5.72
C ASP A 55 3.17 9.59 -5.39
N TYR A 56 2.44 10.62 -5.02
CA TYR A 56 3.03 11.89 -4.61
C TYR A 56 3.73 11.79 -3.25
N ILE A 57 3.28 10.89 -2.38
CA ILE A 57 3.98 10.62 -1.12
C ILE A 57 5.34 9.98 -1.41
N VAL A 58 5.38 9.02 -2.31
CA VAL A 58 6.61 8.28 -2.66
C VAL A 58 7.60 9.17 -3.43
N LYS A 59 7.13 9.82 -4.48
CA LYS A 59 7.99 10.54 -5.43
C LYS A 59 8.13 12.02 -5.12
N GLY A 60 7.24 12.55 -4.28
CA GLY A 60 7.11 13.97 -4.10
C GLY A 60 6.33 14.64 -5.23
N ARG A 61 6.24 15.94 -5.16
CA ARG A 61 5.51 16.76 -6.12
C ARG A 61 6.32 17.99 -6.45
N GLY A 62 6.50 18.26 -7.73
CA GLY A 62 7.11 19.50 -8.18
C GLY A 62 6.21 20.73 -7.93
N PRO A 63 6.77 21.95 -8.07
CA PRO A 63 6.00 23.18 -8.02
C PRO A 63 4.89 23.18 -9.08
N GLY A 64 3.80 23.86 -8.80
CA GLY A 64 2.69 23.96 -9.74
C GLY A 64 1.39 24.37 -9.08
N LYS A 65 0.30 23.73 -9.50
CA LYS A 65 -1.04 24.04 -9.04
C LYS A 65 -1.22 23.78 -7.53
N MET A 66 -1.94 24.64 -6.85
CA MET A 66 -2.29 24.45 -5.44
C MET A 66 -3.02 23.12 -5.21
N PRO A 67 -2.64 22.36 -4.18
CA PRO A 67 -3.41 21.18 -3.81
C PRO A 67 -4.82 21.56 -3.33
N PRO A 68 -5.79 20.62 -3.41
CA PRO A 68 -7.15 20.89 -2.95
C PRO A 68 -7.20 21.25 -1.48
N LYS A 69 -8.03 22.23 -1.14
CA LYS A 69 -8.20 22.70 0.25
C LYS A 69 -8.62 21.56 1.18
N VAL A 70 -9.60 20.76 0.76
CA VAL A 70 -10.15 19.66 1.56
C VAL A 70 -9.07 18.65 1.94
N ALA A 71 -8.15 18.32 1.02
CA ALA A 71 -7.08 17.37 1.29
C ALA A 71 -6.13 17.87 2.38
N ILE A 72 -5.79 19.15 2.34
CA ILE A 72 -4.88 19.75 3.34
C ILE A 72 -5.59 19.95 4.68
N ASP A 73 -6.85 20.37 4.68
CA ASP A 73 -7.65 20.50 5.89
C ASP A 73 -7.76 19.15 6.61
N ASN A 74 -8.07 18.09 5.89
CA ASN A 74 -8.15 16.74 6.44
C ASN A 74 -6.79 16.28 6.99
N TRP A 75 -5.72 16.58 6.29
CA TRP A 75 -4.36 16.25 6.75
C TRP A 75 -4.01 16.98 8.07
N ILE A 76 -4.35 18.26 8.19
CA ILE A 76 -4.15 19.04 9.41
C ILE A 76 -4.91 18.40 10.57
N GLU A 77 -6.17 18.03 10.35
CA GLU A 77 -7.04 17.40 11.35
C GLU A 77 -6.47 16.06 11.81
N VAL A 78 -6.13 15.19 10.88
CA VAL A 78 -5.61 13.85 11.19
C VAL A 78 -4.27 13.90 11.91
N LYS A 79 -3.41 14.84 11.54
CA LYS A 79 -2.11 15.03 12.21
C LYS A 79 -2.21 15.80 13.50
N HIS A 80 -3.41 16.21 13.90
CA HIS A 80 -3.66 17.02 15.11
C HIS A 80 -2.77 18.25 15.18
N ILE A 81 -2.57 18.92 14.03
CA ILE A 81 -1.76 20.12 13.97
C ILE A 81 -2.56 21.30 14.52
N VAL A 82 -2.06 21.91 15.56
CA VAL A 82 -2.67 23.08 16.18
C VAL A 82 -1.99 24.33 15.64
N PRO A 83 -2.75 25.25 14.99
CA PRO A 83 -2.17 26.52 14.55
C PRO A 83 -1.72 27.35 15.75
N ARG A 84 -0.77 28.25 15.51
CA ARG A 84 -0.37 29.23 16.52
C ARG A 84 -1.55 30.13 16.89
N LEU A 85 -1.48 30.74 18.09
CA LEU A 85 -2.56 31.51 18.70
C LEU A 85 -3.19 32.58 17.81
N ASP A 86 -2.43 33.16 16.90
CA ASP A 86 -2.85 34.22 15.98
C ASP A 86 -3.23 33.73 14.59
N THR A 87 -3.21 32.41 14.37
CA THR A 87 -3.46 31.80 13.06
C THR A 87 -4.65 30.86 13.13
N THR A 88 -5.59 31.00 12.18
CA THR A 88 -6.71 30.06 12.05
C THR A 88 -6.29 28.83 11.25
N VAL A 89 -7.07 27.74 11.36
CA VAL A 89 -6.85 26.54 10.54
C VAL A 89 -6.93 26.86 9.06
N ALA A 90 -7.86 27.72 8.64
CA ALA A 90 -8.01 28.15 7.25
C ALA A 90 -6.77 28.87 6.72
N GLN A 91 -6.18 29.75 7.53
CA GLN A 91 -4.94 30.46 7.19
C GLN A 91 -3.76 29.48 7.09
N LEU A 92 -3.65 28.56 8.03
CA LEU A 92 -2.61 27.54 8.02
C LEU A 92 -2.72 26.65 6.78
N SER A 93 -3.92 26.19 6.45
CA SER A 93 -4.19 25.41 5.25
C SER A 93 -3.77 26.17 3.98
N TYR A 94 -4.10 27.45 3.89
CA TYR A 94 -3.70 28.28 2.75
C TYR A 94 -2.18 28.40 2.64
N LEU A 95 -1.48 28.66 3.76
CA LEU A 95 -0.02 28.78 3.76
C LEU A 95 0.67 27.49 3.33
N ILE A 96 0.19 26.35 3.81
CA ILE A 96 0.72 25.03 3.42
C ILE A 96 0.51 24.82 1.93
N ARG A 97 -0.69 25.04 1.43
CA ARG A 97 -1.03 24.88 0.02
C ARG A 97 -0.18 25.79 -0.87
N ARG A 98 0.03 27.04 -0.44
CA ARG A 98 0.86 28.01 -1.16
C ARG A 98 2.33 27.56 -1.20
N LYS A 99 2.85 27.04 -0.08
CA LYS A 99 4.22 26.50 -0.01
C LYS A 99 4.38 25.32 -0.98
N ILE A 100 3.44 24.39 -0.97
CA ILE A 100 3.45 23.24 -1.88
C ILE A 100 3.38 23.70 -3.34
N SER A 101 2.54 24.69 -3.63
CA SER A 101 2.43 25.26 -4.98
C SER A 101 3.74 25.88 -5.47
N ARG A 102 4.47 26.54 -4.59
CA ARG A 102 5.72 27.25 -4.96
C ARG A 102 6.95 26.35 -5.01
N PHE A 103 7.07 25.44 -4.05
CA PHE A 103 8.29 24.65 -3.84
C PHE A 103 8.11 23.15 -4.07
N GLY A 104 6.85 22.68 -4.20
CA GLY A 104 6.55 21.27 -4.23
C GLY A 104 6.73 20.62 -2.87
N THR A 105 6.77 19.31 -2.87
CA THR A 105 7.03 18.47 -1.69
C THR A 105 8.09 17.43 -2.03
N ASP A 106 8.95 17.14 -1.07
CA ASP A 106 9.90 16.05 -1.21
C ASP A 106 9.20 14.70 -1.09
N GLY A 107 9.64 13.74 -1.90
CA GLY A 107 9.14 12.37 -1.81
C GLY A 107 9.72 11.64 -0.60
N LYS A 108 9.03 10.58 -0.22
CA LYS A 108 9.46 9.64 0.81
C LYS A 108 9.66 8.28 0.16
N PRO A 109 10.88 7.96 -0.32
CA PRO A 109 11.14 6.66 -0.97
C PRO A 109 10.81 5.47 -0.09
N GLU A 110 10.91 5.62 1.23
CA GLU A 110 10.54 4.60 2.22
C GLU A 110 9.04 4.27 2.22
N ALA A 111 8.20 5.12 1.65
CA ALA A 111 6.77 4.85 1.49
C ALA A 111 6.47 3.93 0.30
N ASP A 112 7.45 3.68 -0.56
CA ASP A 112 7.27 2.78 -1.70
C ASP A 112 7.05 1.35 -1.21
N LEU A 113 5.91 0.77 -1.57
CA LEU A 113 5.58 -0.61 -1.22
C LEU A 113 6.30 -1.55 -2.17
N THR A 114 7.57 -1.77 -1.91
CA THR A 114 8.38 -2.70 -2.71
C THR A 114 8.04 -4.13 -2.31
N LEU A 115 7.21 -4.79 -3.09
CA LEU A 115 6.77 -6.16 -2.82
C LEU A 115 7.89 -7.19 -3.04
N THR A 116 9.00 -6.81 -3.66
CA THR A 116 10.18 -7.66 -3.86
C THR A 116 10.75 -8.21 -2.56
N GLN A 117 10.63 -7.48 -1.44
CA GLN A 117 11.06 -7.96 -0.12
C GLN A 117 10.31 -9.22 0.34
N TYR A 118 9.11 -9.47 -0.19
CA TYR A 118 8.27 -10.61 0.15
C TYR A 118 8.39 -11.77 -0.85
N ARG A 119 9.24 -11.62 -1.85
CA ARG A 119 9.41 -12.59 -2.92
C ARG A 119 9.76 -13.98 -2.40
N ASP A 120 10.71 -14.06 -1.47
CA ASP A 120 11.18 -15.34 -0.92
C ASP A 120 10.09 -16.01 -0.09
N LYS A 121 9.33 -15.22 0.68
CA LYS A 121 8.20 -15.73 1.46
C LYS A 121 7.14 -16.36 0.57
N LEU A 122 6.78 -15.68 -0.50
CA LEU A 122 5.80 -16.18 -1.47
C LEU A 122 6.33 -17.43 -2.20
N TYR A 123 7.58 -17.39 -2.61
CA TYR A 123 8.24 -18.51 -3.28
C TYR A 123 8.22 -19.79 -2.43
N LEU A 124 8.59 -19.67 -1.14
CA LEU A 124 8.57 -20.80 -0.22
C LEU A 124 7.14 -21.34 -0.02
N ALA A 125 6.14 -20.48 0.05
CA ALA A 125 4.74 -20.89 0.18
C ALA A 125 4.26 -21.66 -1.07
N VAL A 126 4.61 -21.17 -2.24
CA VAL A 126 4.29 -21.85 -3.51
C VAL A 126 4.97 -23.22 -3.58
N LEU A 127 6.25 -23.31 -3.18
CA LEU A 127 6.97 -24.59 -3.12
C LEU A 127 6.30 -25.58 -2.19
N LYS A 128 5.83 -25.15 -1.02
CA LYS A 128 5.11 -26.03 -0.08
C LYS A 128 3.84 -26.57 -0.70
N ASP A 129 3.06 -25.75 -1.38
CA ASP A 129 1.84 -26.18 -2.03
C ASP A 129 2.14 -27.16 -3.18
N LEU A 130 3.19 -26.91 -3.97
CA LEU A 130 3.63 -27.80 -5.03
C LEU A 130 4.14 -29.13 -4.49
N GLN A 131 4.90 -29.13 -3.40
CA GLN A 131 5.41 -30.35 -2.76
C GLN A 131 4.27 -31.25 -2.27
N ILE A 132 3.26 -30.66 -1.62
CA ILE A 132 2.07 -31.39 -1.15
C ILE A 132 1.33 -31.98 -2.37
N GLY A 133 1.16 -31.20 -3.44
CA GLY A 133 0.55 -31.68 -4.66
C GLY A 133 1.30 -32.84 -5.29
N LEU A 134 2.62 -32.79 -5.32
CA LEU A 134 3.47 -33.86 -5.84
C LEU A 134 3.41 -35.13 -5.00
N ILE A 135 3.35 -35.02 -3.66
CA ILE A 135 3.19 -36.18 -2.76
C ILE A 135 1.90 -36.91 -3.03
N PHE A 136 0.79 -36.19 -3.23
CA PHE A 136 -0.49 -36.80 -3.58
C PHE A 136 -0.49 -37.46 -4.97
N ASN A 137 0.39 -37.02 -5.85
CA ASN A 137 0.44 -37.51 -7.22
C ASN A 137 1.32 -38.75 -7.41
N VAL A 138 2.16 -39.08 -6.45
CA VAL A 138 3.10 -40.21 -6.49
C VAL A 138 2.47 -41.51 -6.05
N LYS A 139 1.25 -41.48 -5.60
CA LYS A 139 0.50 -42.72 -5.35
C LYS A 139 0.01 -43.31 -6.68
#